data_1c05cfc0198ccf22c598f2af94e67b6a
#
_entry.id   1c05cfc0198ccf22c598f2af94e67b6a
#
_cell.length_a   1.000
_cell.length_b   1.000
_cell.length_c   1.000
_cell.angle_alpha   90.00
_cell.angle_beta   90.00
_cell.angle_gamma   90.00
#
_symmetry.space_group_name_H-M   'P 1'
#
loop_
_entity.id
_entity.type
_entity.pdbx_description
1 polymer ?
#
loop_
_entity_poly.entity_id
_entity_poly.type
_entity_poly.pdbx_seq_one_letter_code
_entity_poly.pdbx_strand_id
1 'polypeptide(L)'
;MTKKTLALMAVIMAAVAALCVIFSRPVQIIAVHQTPYTAAVIVERLPWRDRNKIRWWRDNEQRLITHYALKADNPRGSVDYFVYAFGKGYQPEGKADRLCFEEIKSAARCIDKNLLMIVTQNRAGEQIFLIDHYRYQVMRDGELKKQPLIEPGDIR
;
A
#
# COMPACT_ATOMS: atom_id res chain seq x y z
N MET A 1 -26.15 16.50 37.09
CA MET A 1 -24.83 15.95 36.77
C MET A 1 -23.81 16.44 37.80
N THR A 2 -23.09 15.54 38.40
CA THR A 2 -22.07 15.92 39.37
C THR A 2 -20.79 16.40 38.67
N LYS A 3 -20.01 17.29 39.32
CA LYS A 3 -18.73 17.77 38.75
C LYS A 3 -17.79 16.63 38.31
N LYS A 4 -17.86 15.48 39.02
CA LYS A 4 -17.10 14.26 38.72
C LYS A 4 -17.54 13.59 37.40
N THR A 5 -18.84 13.56 37.09
CA THR A 5 -19.35 13.00 35.82
C THR A 5 -18.98 13.90 34.64
N LEU A 6 -18.99 15.22 34.82
CA LEU A 6 -18.57 16.15 33.78
C LEU A 6 -17.08 16.02 33.44
N ALA A 7 -16.24 15.90 34.46
CA ALA A 7 -14.80 15.68 34.31
C ALA A 7 -14.50 14.35 33.59
N LEU A 8 -15.19 13.27 33.96
CA LEU A 8 -15.02 11.97 33.28
C LEU A 8 -15.40 12.03 31.80
N MET A 9 -16.52 12.66 31.48
CA MET A 9 -16.96 12.84 30.09
C MET A 9 -15.95 13.65 29.27
N ALA A 10 -15.37 14.72 29.84
CA ALA A 10 -14.36 15.53 29.18
C ALA A 10 -13.09 14.71 28.88
N VAL A 11 -12.64 13.84 29.80
CA VAL A 11 -11.51 12.96 29.60
C VAL A 11 -11.78 11.93 28.50
N ILE A 12 -12.98 11.32 28.49
CA ILE A 12 -13.38 10.37 27.45
C ILE A 12 -13.41 11.06 26.07
N MET A 13 -13.99 12.24 25.98
CA MET A 13 -14.04 12.99 24.73
C MET A 13 -12.64 13.36 24.22
N ALA A 14 -11.75 13.79 25.11
CA ALA A 14 -10.36 14.08 24.75
C ALA A 14 -9.62 12.83 24.25
N ALA A 15 -9.83 11.69 24.91
CA ALA A 15 -9.25 10.40 24.48
C ALA A 15 -9.78 9.96 23.10
N VAL A 16 -11.09 10.08 22.87
CA VAL A 16 -11.70 9.76 21.57
C VAL A 16 -11.18 10.70 20.49
N ALA A 17 -11.08 12.00 20.74
CA ALA A 17 -10.54 12.97 19.81
C ALA A 17 -9.07 12.67 19.46
N ALA A 18 -8.24 12.34 20.45
CA ALA A 18 -6.85 11.94 20.23
C ALA A 18 -6.74 10.67 19.39
N LEU A 19 -7.57 9.66 19.65
CA LEU A 19 -7.65 8.44 18.84
C LEU A 19 -8.07 8.77 17.40
N CYS A 20 -9.10 9.60 17.20
CA CYS A 20 -9.53 10.01 15.86
C CYS A 20 -8.39 10.69 15.08
N VAL A 21 -7.61 11.57 15.70
CA VAL A 21 -6.45 12.23 15.07
C VAL A 21 -5.37 11.21 14.68
N ILE A 22 -5.09 10.24 15.55
CA ILE A 22 -4.08 9.20 15.28
C ILE A 22 -4.51 8.32 14.10
N PHE A 23 -5.78 7.90 14.07
CA PHE A 23 -6.32 7.03 13.01
C PHE A 23 -6.65 7.77 11.71
N SER A 24 -6.75 9.11 11.73
CA SER A 24 -7.03 9.94 10.54
C SER A 24 -5.77 10.39 9.81
N ARG A 25 -4.58 10.00 10.26
CA ARG A 25 -3.34 10.40 9.60
C ARG A 25 -3.30 9.85 8.17
N PRO A 26 -3.01 10.71 7.17
CA PRO A 26 -2.98 10.28 5.77
C PRO A 26 -1.86 9.27 5.54
N VAL A 27 -2.03 8.44 4.51
CA VAL A 27 -0.94 7.58 3.99
C VAL A 27 0.19 8.47 3.50
N GLN A 28 1.39 8.15 3.90
CA GLN A 28 2.58 8.85 3.48
C GLN A 28 3.38 7.97 2.50
N ILE A 29 3.64 8.49 1.31
CA ILE A 29 4.56 7.86 0.35
C ILE A 29 5.97 8.33 0.73
N ILE A 30 6.84 7.39 1.06
CA ILE A 30 8.22 7.65 1.49
C ILE A 30 9.15 7.74 0.28
N ALA A 31 9.04 6.78 -0.63
CA ALA A 31 9.85 6.69 -1.83
C ALA A 31 9.17 5.83 -2.89
N VAL A 32 9.62 6.00 -4.14
CA VAL A 32 9.26 5.11 -5.25
C VAL A 32 10.52 4.76 -6.02
N HIS A 33 10.76 3.46 -6.19
CA HIS A 33 11.90 2.91 -6.92
C HIS A 33 11.39 2.19 -8.16
N GLN A 34 11.75 2.66 -9.34
CA GLN A 34 11.23 2.14 -10.60
C GLN A 34 12.29 1.38 -11.40
N THR A 35 11.88 0.26 -11.99
CA THR A 35 12.53 -0.44 -13.10
C THR A 35 11.69 -0.27 -14.37
N PRO A 36 12.12 -0.74 -15.56
CA PRO A 36 11.28 -0.67 -16.76
C PRO A 36 9.92 -1.37 -16.65
N TYR A 37 9.80 -2.38 -15.78
CA TYR A 37 8.59 -3.21 -15.66
C TYR A 37 7.85 -3.06 -14.35
N THR A 38 8.52 -2.62 -13.29
CA THR A 38 7.98 -2.60 -11.93
C THR A 38 8.29 -1.29 -11.22
N ALA A 39 7.45 -0.92 -10.27
CA ALA A 39 7.72 0.16 -9.34
C ALA A 39 7.46 -0.30 -7.89
N ALA A 40 8.44 -0.18 -7.02
CA ALA A 40 8.29 -0.38 -5.60
C ALA A 40 7.86 0.93 -4.95
N VAL A 41 6.64 0.98 -4.43
CA VAL A 41 6.05 2.13 -3.74
C VAL A 41 6.14 1.90 -2.25
N ILE A 42 6.94 2.68 -1.55
CA ILE A 42 7.18 2.53 -0.12
C ILE A 42 6.29 3.50 0.64
N VAL A 43 5.45 2.98 1.52
CA VAL A 43 4.44 3.77 2.23
C VAL A 43 4.45 3.55 3.73
N GLU A 44 3.95 4.54 4.46
CA GLU A 44 3.55 4.42 5.85
C GLU A 44 2.04 4.58 6.00
N ARG A 45 1.48 3.89 6.96
CA ARG A 45 0.07 4.01 7.39
C ARG A 45 -0.95 3.69 6.30
N LEU A 46 -0.63 2.73 5.39
CA LEU A 46 -1.63 2.22 4.46
C LEU A 46 -2.81 1.61 5.26
N PRO A 47 -4.06 1.86 4.86
CA PRO A 47 -5.22 1.28 5.52
C PRO A 47 -5.12 -0.25 5.64
N TRP A 48 -5.58 -0.82 6.75
CA TRP A 48 -5.53 -2.27 6.96
C TRP A 48 -6.61 -3.03 6.17
N ARG A 49 -7.77 -2.40 5.87
CA ARG A 49 -8.84 -3.01 5.09
C ARG A 49 -8.53 -2.97 3.60
N ASP A 50 -8.63 -4.09 2.90
CA ASP A 50 -8.30 -4.20 1.47
C ASP A 50 -9.08 -3.21 0.60
N ARG A 51 -10.39 -3.07 0.84
CA ARG A 51 -11.22 -2.08 0.12
C ARG A 51 -10.70 -0.65 0.26
N ASN A 52 -10.16 -0.30 1.43
CA ASN A 52 -9.60 1.02 1.67
C ASN A 52 -8.20 1.18 1.07
N LYS A 53 -7.37 0.11 1.02
CA LYS A 53 -6.09 0.08 0.28
C LYS A 53 -6.35 0.36 -1.21
N ILE A 54 -7.31 -0.36 -1.81
CA ILE A 54 -7.67 -0.22 -3.22
C ILE A 54 -8.21 1.19 -3.50
N ARG A 55 -9.10 1.71 -2.66
CA ARG A 55 -9.61 3.07 -2.80
C ARG A 55 -8.48 4.10 -2.74
N TRP A 56 -7.60 4.00 -1.73
CA TRP A 56 -6.45 4.89 -1.60
C TRP A 56 -5.59 4.88 -2.86
N TRP A 57 -5.30 3.71 -3.43
CA TRP A 57 -4.52 3.59 -4.66
C TRP A 57 -5.19 4.35 -5.79
N ARG A 58 -6.45 4.06 -6.07
CA ARG A 58 -7.22 4.68 -7.16
C ARG A 58 -7.29 6.21 -7.04
N ASP A 59 -7.42 6.71 -5.83
CA ASP A 59 -7.50 8.15 -5.55
C ASP A 59 -6.13 8.86 -5.70
N ASN A 60 -5.02 8.11 -5.63
CA ASN A 60 -3.68 8.68 -5.61
C ASN A 60 -2.79 8.25 -6.79
N GLU A 61 -3.16 7.25 -7.58
CA GLU A 61 -2.35 6.67 -8.66
C GLU A 61 -1.86 7.72 -9.65
N GLN A 62 -2.75 8.53 -10.18
CA GLN A 62 -2.39 9.56 -11.18
C GLN A 62 -1.40 10.58 -10.61
N ARG A 63 -1.60 11.00 -9.37
CA ARG A 63 -0.70 11.92 -8.68
C ARG A 63 0.66 11.28 -8.43
N LEU A 64 0.69 10.00 -8.07
CA LEU A 64 1.93 9.23 -7.86
C LEU A 64 2.71 9.11 -9.17
N ILE A 65 2.05 8.70 -10.26
CA ILE A 65 2.66 8.58 -11.59
C ILE A 65 3.27 9.93 -12.02
N THR A 66 2.53 11.01 -11.87
CA THR A 66 2.97 12.35 -12.28
C THR A 66 4.11 12.87 -11.40
N HIS A 67 3.98 12.74 -10.07
CA HIS A 67 4.97 13.25 -9.13
C HIS A 67 6.34 12.57 -9.23
N TYR A 68 6.33 11.25 -9.42
CA TYR A 68 7.57 10.45 -9.55
C TYR A 68 7.99 10.24 -11.02
N ALA A 69 7.30 10.86 -11.99
CA ALA A 69 7.56 10.74 -13.41
C ALA A 69 7.66 9.27 -13.89
N LEU A 70 6.78 8.41 -13.36
CA LEU A 70 6.79 6.99 -13.66
C LEU A 70 6.40 6.75 -15.12
N LYS A 71 7.22 5.96 -15.83
CA LYS A 71 7.04 5.66 -17.25
C LYS A 71 6.99 4.17 -17.49
N ALA A 72 6.04 3.72 -18.30
CA ALA A 72 5.99 2.36 -18.80
C ALA A 72 6.90 2.24 -20.04
N ASP A 73 8.21 2.30 -19.83
CA ASP A 73 9.21 2.19 -20.89
C ASP A 73 9.55 0.70 -21.15
N ASN A 74 8.54 -0.03 -21.61
CA ASN A 74 8.65 -1.45 -21.91
C ASN A 74 7.62 -1.84 -23.00
N PRO A 75 7.81 -2.97 -23.74
CA PRO A 75 6.89 -3.42 -24.78
C PRO A 75 5.45 -3.69 -24.31
N ARG A 76 5.24 -3.88 -23.01
CA ARG A 76 3.93 -4.12 -22.41
C ARG A 76 3.11 -2.84 -22.23
N GLY A 77 3.78 -1.69 -22.22
CA GLY A 77 3.15 -0.37 -22.01
C GLY A 77 2.53 -0.20 -20.62
N SER A 78 2.90 -1.04 -19.64
CA SER A 78 2.39 -1.00 -18.29
C SER A 78 3.46 -1.34 -17.25
N VAL A 79 3.29 -0.82 -16.05
CA VAL A 79 4.15 -1.05 -14.90
C VAL A 79 3.35 -1.79 -13.82
N ASP A 80 3.94 -2.80 -13.21
CA ASP A 80 3.37 -3.45 -12.04
C ASP A 80 3.88 -2.73 -10.78
N TYR A 81 2.96 -2.34 -9.91
CA TYR A 81 3.29 -1.62 -8.69
C TYR A 81 3.28 -2.56 -7.49
N PHE A 82 4.37 -2.58 -6.74
CA PHE A 82 4.53 -3.34 -5.51
C PHE A 82 4.53 -2.36 -4.34
N VAL A 83 3.49 -2.37 -3.52
CA VAL A 83 3.35 -1.46 -2.39
C VAL A 83 3.88 -2.12 -1.13
N TYR A 84 4.96 -1.57 -0.56
CA TYR A 84 5.61 -2.08 0.63
C TYR A 84 5.43 -1.16 1.82
N ALA A 85 5.32 -1.75 3.02
CA ALA A 85 5.42 -0.98 4.25
C ALA A 85 6.85 -0.51 4.49
N PHE A 86 7.03 0.77 4.85
CA PHE A 86 8.34 1.28 5.26
C PHE A 86 8.85 0.63 6.55
N GLY A 87 7.94 0.29 7.47
CA GLY A 87 8.22 -0.46 8.68
C GLY A 87 9.31 0.18 9.54
N LYS A 88 10.43 -0.53 9.71
CA LYS A 88 11.59 -0.06 10.48
C LYS A 88 12.49 0.93 9.72
N GLY A 89 12.10 1.29 8.50
CA GLY A 89 12.89 2.16 7.65
C GLY A 89 14.02 1.46 6.90
N TYR A 90 14.88 2.28 6.29
CA TYR A 90 16.05 1.76 5.59
C TYR A 90 17.06 1.16 6.55
N GLN A 91 17.54 -0.03 6.23
CA GLN A 91 18.47 -0.83 7.01
C GLN A 91 19.64 -1.31 6.12
N PRO A 92 20.80 -1.64 6.70
CA PRO A 92 21.87 -2.28 5.95
C PRO A 92 21.44 -3.64 5.40
N GLU A 93 22.06 -4.03 4.31
CA GLU A 93 21.98 -5.40 3.81
C GLU A 93 22.49 -6.37 4.88
N GLY A 94 21.86 -7.52 5.03
CA GLY A 94 22.17 -8.50 6.07
C GLY A 94 21.61 -9.88 5.77
N LYS A 95 21.57 -10.75 6.78
CA LYS A 95 21.06 -12.13 6.64
C LYS A 95 19.54 -12.23 6.43
N ALA A 96 18.79 -11.19 6.79
CA ALA A 96 17.35 -11.16 6.58
C ALA A 96 17.04 -10.94 5.09
N ASP A 97 15.96 -11.54 4.60
CA ASP A 97 15.48 -11.33 3.23
C ASP A 97 14.87 -9.92 3.11
N ARG A 98 15.67 -8.98 2.61
CA ARG A 98 15.32 -7.58 2.41
C ARG A 98 15.27 -7.22 0.94
N LEU A 99 14.48 -6.20 0.64
CA LEU A 99 14.47 -5.56 -0.66
C LEU A 99 15.47 -4.38 -0.63
N CYS A 100 16.51 -4.46 -1.44
CA CYS A 100 17.57 -3.45 -1.49
C CYS A 100 17.51 -2.63 -2.77
N PHE A 101 17.81 -1.34 -2.67
CA PHE A 101 17.77 -0.37 -3.76
C PHE A 101 19.19 0.12 -4.05
N GLU A 102 19.75 -0.30 -5.19
CA GLU A 102 21.14 -0.04 -5.53
C GLU A 102 21.43 1.43 -5.83
N GLU A 103 20.42 2.20 -6.23
CA GLU A 103 20.52 3.64 -6.45
C GLU A 103 20.72 4.44 -5.16
N ILE A 104 20.37 3.88 -4.01
CA ILE A 104 20.64 4.50 -2.70
C ILE A 104 22.10 4.28 -2.34
N LYS A 105 22.88 5.36 -2.29
CA LYS A 105 24.33 5.32 -2.01
C LYS A 105 24.70 5.12 -0.54
N SER A 106 23.71 4.92 0.34
CA SER A 106 23.91 4.65 1.77
C SER A 106 24.09 3.15 2.02
N ALA A 107 24.81 2.79 3.10
CA ALA A 107 24.82 1.42 3.60
C ALA A 107 23.44 0.93 4.02
N ALA A 108 22.58 1.82 4.55
CA ALA A 108 21.19 1.57 4.87
C ALA A 108 20.31 1.82 3.63
N ARG A 109 20.25 0.84 2.73
CA ARG A 109 19.54 0.90 1.44
C ARG A 109 18.46 -0.16 1.25
N CYS A 110 18.17 -0.94 2.27
CA CYS A 110 17.24 -2.05 2.19
C CYS A 110 16.06 -1.85 3.14
N ILE A 111 14.88 -2.35 2.77
CA ILE A 111 13.70 -2.43 3.64
C ILE A 111 13.31 -3.89 3.86
N ASP A 112 12.61 -4.17 4.96
CA ASP A 112 11.99 -5.49 5.16
C ASP A 112 10.93 -5.72 4.07
N LYS A 113 10.86 -6.94 3.49
CA LYS A 113 9.90 -7.29 2.42
C LYS A 113 8.48 -7.44 2.95
N ASN A 114 7.94 -6.40 3.53
CA ASN A 114 6.54 -6.36 3.96
C ASN A 114 5.65 -5.84 2.83
N LEU A 115 5.27 -6.74 1.92
CA LEU A 115 4.41 -6.45 0.78
C LEU A 115 2.95 -6.32 1.24
N LEU A 116 2.35 -5.18 0.96
CA LEU A 116 0.97 -4.85 1.37
C LEU A 116 -0.04 -5.05 0.25
N MET A 117 0.37 -4.86 -1.01
CA MET A 117 -0.49 -4.93 -2.18
C MET A 117 0.36 -4.94 -3.46
N ILE A 118 -0.10 -5.65 -4.48
CA ILE A 118 0.39 -5.52 -5.85
C ILE A 118 -0.73 -4.95 -6.70
N VAL A 119 -0.40 -3.99 -7.56
CA VAL A 119 -1.30 -3.45 -8.56
C VAL A 119 -0.74 -3.76 -9.95
N THR A 120 -1.51 -4.47 -10.75
CA THR A 120 -1.12 -4.89 -12.09
C THR A 120 -2.28 -4.71 -13.06
N GLN A 121 -2.07 -5.01 -14.33
CA GLN A 121 -3.11 -5.00 -15.36
C GLN A 121 -3.24 -6.39 -15.98
N ASN A 122 -4.48 -6.78 -16.29
CA ASN A 122 -4.72 -7.96 -17.09
C ASN A 122 -4.50 -7.66 -18.59
N ARG A 123 -4.66 -8.67 -19.45
CA ARG A 123 -4.50 -8.53 -20.92
C ARG A 123 -5.50 -7.56 -21.55
N ALA A 124 -6.64 -7.30 -20.90
CA ALA A 124 -7.64 -6.34 -21.36
C ALA A 124 -7.36 -4.90 -20.86
N GLY A 125 -6.24 -4.68 -20.15
CA GLY A 125 -5.88 -3.38 -19.56
C GLY A 125 -6.65 -3.05 -18.27
N GLU A 126 -7.43 -3.99 -17.73
CA GLU A 126 -8.17 -3.78 -16.50
C GLU A 126 -7.26 -3.93 -15.28
N GLN A 127 -7.42 -3.03 -14.32
CA GLN A 127 -6.61 -3.00 -13.11
C GLN A 127 -6.97 -4.13 -12.14
N ILE A 128 -5.96 -4.84 -11.71
CA ILE A 128 -6.04 -5.96 -10.77
C ILE A 128 -5.25 -5.62 -9.51
N PHE A 129 -5.84 -5.89 -8.36
CA PHE A 129 -5.17 -5.76 -7.06
C PHE A 129 -4.98 -7.14 -6.45
N LEU A 130 -3.76 -7.47 -6.05
CA LEU A 130 -3.43 -8.68 -5.31
C LEU A 130 -3.09 -8.28 -3.88
N ILE A 131 -3.86 -8.79 -2.92
CA ILE A 131 -3.68 -8.49 -1.49
C ILE A 131 -3.80 -9.80 -0.73
N ASP A 132 -2.76 -10.18 0.00
CA ASP A 132 -2.64 -11.44 0.70
C ASP A 132 -2.91 -12.63 -0.25
N HIS A 133 -4.00 -13.35 -0.04
CA HIS A 133 -4.40 -14.53 -0.83
C HIS A 133 -5.56 -14.24 -1.80
N TYR A 134 -5.85 -12.96 -2.05
CA TYR A 134 -6.99 -12.57 -2.86
C TYR A 134 -6.61 -11.66 -4.02
N ARG A 135 -7.34 -11.88 -5.11
CA ARG A 135 -7.37 -11.02 -6.28
C ARG A 135 -8.65 -10.18 -6.25
N TYR A 136 -8.48 -8.88 -6.46
CA TYR A 136 -9.59 -7.94 -6.60
C TYR A 136 -9.56 -7.33 -7.99
N GLN A 137 -10.73 -7.23 -8.62
CA GLN A 137 -10.93 -6.57 -9.90
C GLN A 137 -12.04 -5.53 -9.74
N VAL A 138 -11.80 -4.33 -10.24
CA VAL A 138 -12.81 -3.28 -10.28
C VAL A 138 -13.66 -3.51 -11.51
N MET A 139 -14.94 -3.78 -11.31
CA MET A 139 -15.90 -3.97 -12.39
C MET A 139 -16.36 -2.61 -12.96
N ARG A 140 -16.99 -2.61 -14.15
CA ARG A 140 -17.45 -1.38 -14.83
C ARG A 140 -18.45 -0.55 -14.03
N ASP A 141 -19.24 -1.19 -13.18
CA ASP A 141 -20.19 -0.57 -12.25
C ASP A 141 -19.52 -0.04 -10.96
N GLY A 142 -18.19 -0.23 -10.81
CA GLY A 142 -17.42 0.17 -9.65
C GLY A 142 -17.39 -0.85 -8.52
N GLU A 143 -18.08 -1.97 -8.64
CA GLU A 143 -18.01 -3.05 -7.66
C GLU A 143 -16.62 -3.72 -7.65
N LEU A 144 -16.21 -4.19 -6.47
CA LEU A 144 -14.99 -4.98 -6.29
C LEU A 144 -15.35 -6.46 -6.29
N LYS A 145 -14.96 -7.15 -7.37
CA LYS A 145 -15.02 -8.60 -7.44
C LYS A 145 -13.81 -9.17 -6.72
N LYS A 146 -14.04 -9.93 -5.65
CA LYS A 146 -13.01 -10.63 -4.87
C LYS A 146 -12.96 -12.10 -5.29
N GLN A 147 -11.76 -12.62 -5.55
CA GLN A 147 -11.53 -14.03 -5.90
C GLN A 147 -10.30 -14.54 -5.13
N PRO A 148 -10.26 -15.80 -4.66
CA PRO A 148 -9.03 -16.37 -4.13
C PRO A 148 -7.98 -16.49 -5.24
N LEU A 149 -6.70 -16.35 -4.90
CA LEU A 149 -5.58 -16.56 -5.84
C LEU A 149 -5.40 -18.04 -6.20
N ILE A 150 -5.75 -18.93 -5.28
CA ILE A 150 -5.74 -20.38 -5.45
C ILE A 150 -7.18 -20.86 -5.24
N GLU A 151 -7.77 -21.48 -6.25
CA GLU A 151 -9.10 -22.08 -6.12
C GLU A 151 -9.03 -23.27 -5.16
N PRO A 152 -10.05 -23.46 -4.28
CA PRO A 152 -10.17 -24.67 -3.46
C PRO A 152 -10.35 -25.89 -4.38
N GLY A 153 -9.28 -26.59 -4.70
CA GLY A 153 -9.26 -27.74 -5.62
C GLY A 153 -7.99 -27.86 -6.47
N ASP A 154 -7.18 -26.82 -6.55
CA ASP A 154 -5.90 -26.84 -7.29
C ASP A 154 -4.73 -27.41 -6.47
N ILE A 155 -4.97 -27.79 -5.22
CA ILE A 155 -3.98 -28.50 -4.39
C ILE A 155 -4.23 -30.00 -4.57
N ARG A 156 -3.60 -30.59 -5.58
CA ARG A 156 -3.42 -32.05 -5.71
C ARG A 156 -1.96 -32.38 -5.49
#